data_2d238b0d776d5ef27e007725fffcf09d
#
_entry.id   2d238b0d776d5ef27e007725fffcf09d
#
_cell.length_a   1.000
_cell.length_b   1.000
_cell.length_c   1.000
_cell.angle_alpha   90.00
_cell.angle_beta   90.00
_cell.angle_gamma   90.00
#
_symmetry.space_group_name_H-M   'P 1'
#
loop_
_entity.id
_entity.type
_entity.pdbx_description
1 polymer ?
#
loop_
_entity_poly.entity_id
_entity_poly.type
_entity_poly.pdbx_seq_one_letter_code
_entity_poly.pdbx_strand_id
1 'polypeptide(L)'
;MTLSLALTLSLLLSLVSFPSMAQAAPPQRFRADSGVVTLGMGQVLRITVNGGSGTDTIMARLRWMQYGAQGCSGMPPVCRHMVVSQGTTPVETLGPDDALSFDTNGTGAVRVMVESNSPKTRVLGVIFDTSTQRIVSQVIMANTEGD
;
A
#
# COMPACT_ATOMS: atom_id res chain seq x y z
N MET A 1 -50.99 -35.25 40.67
CA MET A 1 -49.93 -34.33 41.07
C MET A 1 -48.69 -34.69 40.24
N THR A 2 -48.48 -34.00 39.18
CA THR A 2 -47.32 -34.19 38.27
C THR A 2 -46.56 -32.87 38.19
N LEU A 3 -45.34 -32.82 38.80
CA LEU A 3 -44.48 -31.68 38.76
C LEU A 3 -43.71 -31.70 37.43
N SER A 4 -43.94 -30.69 36.59
CA SER A 4 -43.10 -30.44 35.40
C SER A 4 -41.91 -29.56 35.79
N LEU A 5 -40.74 -30.13 35.67
CA LEU A 5 -39.46 -29.44 35.85
C LEU A 5 -39.00 -28.89 34.48
N ALA A 6 -39.19 -27.60 34.26
CA ALA A 6 -38.69 -26.93 33.06
C ALA A 6 -37.21 -26.58 33.26
N LEU A 7 -36.35 -27.26 32.55
CA LEU A 7 -34.91 -27.04 32.52
C LEU A 7 -34.62 -25.94 31.49
N THR A 8 -34.42 -24.71 31.92
CA THR A 8 -33.99 -23.61 31.05
C THR A 8 -32.47 -23.67 30.88
N LEU A 9 -32.05 -24.18 29.72
CA LEU A 9 -30.65 -24.20 29.30
C LEU A 9 -30.27 -22.82 28.76
N SER A 10 -29.67 -21.95 29.61
CA SER A 10 -29.10 -20.67 29.20
C SER A 10 -27.80 -20.91 28.45
N LEU A 11 -27.87 -20.80 27.11
CA LEU A 11 -26.69 -20.84 26.24
C LEU A 11 -25.96 -19.48 26.34
N LEU A 12 -24.96 -19.39 27.22
CA LEU A 12 -24.02 -18.27 27.27
C LEU A 12 -23.10 -18.35 26.04
N LEU A 13 -23.48 -17.65 24.98
CA LEU A 13 -22.59 -17.39 23.83
C LEU A 13 -21.52 -16.41 24.29
N SER A 14 -20.38 -16.90 24.74
CA SER A 14 -19.19 -16.08 24.99
C SER A 14 -18.69 -15.58 23.64
N LEU A 15 -18.96 -14.30 23.32
CA LEU A 15 -18.32 -13.57 22.23
C LEU A 15 -16.84 -13.42 22.61
N VAL A 16 -16.02 -14.35 22.13
CA VAL A 16 -14.57 -14.21 22.16
C VAL A 16 -14.21 -13.14 21.14
N SER A 17 -14.12 -11.89 21.60
CA SER A 17 -13.53 -10.81 20.83
C SER A 17 -12.05 -11.11 20.66
N PHE A 18 -11.65 -11.65 19.50
CA PHE A 18 -10.24 -11.71 19.13
C PHE A 18 -9.73 -10.28 19.03
N PRO A 19 -8.74 -9.87 19.82
CA PRO A 19 -8.10 -8.59 19.61
C PRO A 19 -7.50 -8.64 18.20
N SER A 20 -7.99 -7.77 17.31
CA SER A 20 -7.33 -7.51 16.04
C SER A 20 -5.91 -7.05 16.40
N MET A 21 -4.93 -7.93 16.23
CA MET A 21 -3.54 -7.56 16.39
C MET A 21 -3.25 -6.53 15.31
N ALA A 22 -3.33 -5.26 15.69
CA ALA A 22 -2.83 -4.17 14.86
C ALA A 22 -1.37 -4.49 14.58
N GLN A 23 -1.09 -4.92 13.35
CA GLN A 23 0.23 -5.32 12.93
C GLN A 23 1.13 -4.10 13.06
N ALA A 24 2.07 -4.14 14.01
CA ALA A 24 2.98 -3.03 14.27
C ALA A 24 3.68 -2.63 12.97
N ALA A 25 3.71 -1.31 12.71
CA ALA A 25 4.45 -0.81 11.56
C ALA A 25 5.90 -1.29 11.63
N PRO A 26 6.51 -1.74 10.51
CA PRO A 26 7.92 -2.10 10.53
C PRO A 26 8.73 -0.88 10.98
N PRO A 27 9.79 -1.07 11.80
CA PRO A 27 10.70 0.02 12.13
C PRO A 27 11.26 0.59 10.82
N GLN A 28 10.95 1.85 10.56
CA GLN A 28 11.31 2.48 9.28
C GLN A 28 12.82 2.71 9.23
N ARG A 29 13.51 2.01 8.35
CA ARG A 29 14.92 2.24 8.01
C ARG A 29 15.10 2.65 6.54
N PHE A 30 14.04 2.49 5.75
CA PHE A 30 14.04 2.79 4.33
C PHE A 30 12.67 3.29 3.92
N ARG A 31 12.65 4.34 3.15
CA ARG A 31 11.44 4.89 2.55
C ARG A 31 11.72 5.30 1.11
N ALA A 32 10.93 4.82 0.17
CA ALA A 32 10.95 5.25 -1.22
C ALA A 32 9.61 5.87 -1.61
N ASP A 33 9.64 6.90 -2.43
CA ASP A 33 8.48 7.69 -2.80
C ASP A 33 8.45 7.91 -4.31
N SER A 34 7.34 7.62 -4.97
CA SER A 34 7.17 7.85 -6.40
C SER A 34 6.99 9.32 -6.77
N GLY A 35 6.77 10.20 -5.77
CA GLY A 35 6.17 11.49 -6.08
C GLY A 35 4.75 11.34 -6.63
N VAL A 36 4.21 12.43 -7.14
CA VAL A 36 2.88 12.42 -7.79
C VAL A 36 3.05 12.05 -9.26
N VAL A 37 2.45 10.93 -9.66
CA VAL A 37 2.48 10.38 -11.03
C VAL A 37 1.09 10.50 -11.63
N THR A 38 0.97 11.05 -12.84
CA THR A 38 -0.31 11.13 -13.56
C THR A 38 -0.45 9.93 -14.49
N LEU A 39 -1.55 9.20 -14.33
CA LEU A 39 -1.88 8.02 -15.12
C LEU A 39 -2.96 8.35 -16.14
N GLY A 40 -2.75 7.89 -17.38
CA GLY A 40 -3.75 7.91 -18.43
C GLY A 40 -4.77 6.78 -18.27
N MET A 41 -5.75 6.77 -19.19
CA MET A 41 -6.76 5.72 -19.24
C MET A 41 -6.09 4.36 -19.56
N GLY A 42 -6.42 3.33 -18.81
CA GLY A 42 -5.83 1.99 -18.95
C GLY A 42 -4.40 1.84 -18.42
N GLN A 43 -3.86 2.88 -17.79
CA GLN A 43 -2.54 2.82 -17.17
C GLN A 43 -2.64 2.55 -15.67
N VAL A 44 -1.66 1.82 -15.15
CA VAL A 44 -1.46 1.60 -13.72
C VAL A 44 -0.01 1.94 -13.34
N LEU A 45 0.18 2.44 -12.13
CA LEU A 45 1.52 2.52 -11.55
C LEU A 45 1.78 1.20 -10.82
N ARG A 46 2.72 0.42 -11.35
CA ARG A 46 3.21 -0.81 -10.74
C ARG A 46 4.46 -0.52 -9.93
N ILE A 47 4.40 -0.84 -8.66
CA ILE A 47 5.55 -0.78 -7.76
C ILE A 47 5.96 -2.20 -7.43
N THR A 48 7.22 -2.53 -7.69
CA THR A 48 7.81 -3.81 -7.33
C THR A 48 8.85 -3.58 -6.23
N VAL A 49 8.69 -4.27 -5.13
CA VAL A 49 9.61 -4.28 -3.99
C VAL A 49 10.31 -5.63 -3.98
N ASN A 50 11.63 -5.61 -4.08
CA ASN A 50 12.43 -6.83 -4.03
C ASN A 50 13.07 -6.96 -2.65
N GLY A 51 13.08 -8.18 -2.13
CA GLY A 51 13.90 -8.58 -0.99
C GLY A 51 15.36 -8.30 -1.30
N GLY A 52 16.13 -7.88 -0.30
CA GLY A 52 17.54 -7.59 -0.48
C GLY A 52 18.34 -8.84 -0.90
N SER A 53 19.48 -8.64 -1.51
CA SER A 53 20.44 -9.73 -1.75
C SER A 53 21.02 -10.22 -0.42
N GLY A 54 21.05 -11.52 -0.20
CA GLY A 54 21.61 -12.15 1.00
C GLY A 54 20.62 -13.08 1.69
N THR A 55 20.87 -13.40 2.94
CA THR A 55 20.04 -14.30 3.76
C THR A 55 18.97 -13.56 4.58
N ASP A 56 18.96 -12.23 4.53
CA ASP A 56 18.10 -11.42 5.38
C ASP A 56 16.69 -11.32 4.83
N THR A 57 15.71 -11.51 5.67
CA THR A 57 14.32 -11.17 5.36
C THR A 57 14.07 -9.69 5.60
N ILE A 58 13.27 -9.10 4.73
CA ILE A 58 12.82 -7.72 4.91
C ILE A 58 11.31 -7.70 5.18
N MET A 59 10.86 -6.71 5.94
CA MET A 59 9.45 -6.39 6.08
C MET A 59 9.17 -5.11 5.31
N ALA A 60 8.15 -5.15 4.46
CA ALA A 60 7.76 -4.00 3.64
C ALA A 60 6.25 -3.80 3.64
N ARG A 61 5.83 -2.57 3.48
CA ARG A 61 4.45 -2.19 3.17
C ARG A 61 4.42 -1.01 2.22
N LEU A 62 3.30 -0.87 1.51
CA LEU A 62 3.06 0.24 0.61
C LEU A 62 1.92 1.10 1.16
N ARG A 63 2.08 2.41 1.02
CA ARG A 63 1.00 3.39 1.23
C ARG A 63 0.74 4.08 -0.10
N TRP A 64 -0.51 4.24 -0.44
CA TRP A 64 -0.89 4.89 -1.68
C TRP A 64 -1.89 6.02 -1.42
N MET A 65 -1.83 7.02 -2.27
CA MET A 65 -2.74 8.16 -2.28
C MET A 65 -3.18 8.42 -3.71
N GLN A 66 -4.47 8.60 -3.91
CA GLN A 66 -5.06 9.03 -5.16
C GLN A 66 -5.55 10.46 -5.01
N TYR A 67 -5.26 11.28 -5.99
CA TYR A 67 -5.60 12.68 -6.01
C TYR A 67 -6.71 12.94 -7.02
N GLY A 68 -7.69 13.73 -6.63
CA GLY A 68 -8.78 14.19 -7.50
C GLY A 68 -8.34 15.26 -8.47
N ALA A 69 -9.17 15.45 -9.51
CA ALA A 69 -9.01 16.57 -10.43
C ALA A 69 -9.08 17.91 -9.69
N GLN A 70 -8.25 18.84 -10.11
CA GLN A 70 -8.07 20.08 -9.39
C GLN A 70 -8.72 21.27 -10.03
N GLY A 71 -9.07 22.23 -9.18
CA GLY A 71 -9.15 23.61 -9.57
C GLY A 71 -7.75 24.23 -9.63
N CYS A 72 -7.34 24.67 -10.80
CA CYS A 72 -6.18 25.54 -10.94
C CYS A 72 -6.64 26.98 -10.87
N SER A 73 -5.93 27.85 -10.12
CA SER A 73 -6.27 29.27 -10.00
C SER A 73 -5.01 30.15 -10.08
N GLY A 74 -5.21 31.38 -10.55
CA GLY A 74 -4.14 32.37 -10.67
C GLY A 74 -3.47 32.42 -12.04
N MET A 75 -2.59 33.42 -12.21
CA MET A 75 -1.68 33.56 -13.34
C MET A 75 -0.25 33.75 -12.83
N PRO A 76 0.68 32.81 -13.05
CA PRO A 76 0.51 31.47 -13.66
C PRO A 76 -0.40 30.56 -12.84
N PRO A 77 -1.09 29.59 -13.47
CA PRO A 77 -2.04 28.74 -12.75
C PRO A 77 -1.32 27.84 -11.72
N VAL A 78 -1.77 27.92 -10.48
CA VAL A 78 -1.32 27.01 -9.40
C VAL A 78 -2.42 25.99 -9.18
N CYS A 79 -2.07 24.72 -9.36
CA CYS A 79 -3.00 23.59 -9.18
C CYS A 79 -2.74 22.91 -7.84
N ARG A 80 -3.80 22.66 -7.09
CA ARG A 80 -3.70 21.93 -5.81
C ARG A 80 -4.23 20.51 -6.00
N HIS A 81 -3.51 19.50 -5.49
CA HIS A 81 -3.93 18.11 -5.50
C HIS A 81 -4.61 17.75 -4.17
N MET A 82 -5.87 17.37 -4.23
CA MET A 82 -6.61 16.90 -3.04
C MET A 82 -6.63 15.38 -3.02
N VAL A 83 -6.26 14.78 -1.90
CA VAL A 83 -6.37 13.34 -1.70
C VAL A 83 -7.85 12.97 -1.67
N VAL A 84 -8.28 12.13 -2.61
CA VAL A 84 -9.66 11.62 -2.69
C VAL A 84 -9.76 10.19 -2.17
N SER A 85 -8.67 9.44 -2.21
CA SER A 85 -8.60 8.08 -1.66
C SER A 85 -7.18 7.77 -1.23
N GLN A 86 -7.04 6.97 -0.19
CA GLN A 86 -5.74 6.49 0.30
C GLN A 86 -5.87 5.14 0.99
N GLY A 87 -4.78 4.42 1.06
CA GLY A 87 -4.75 3.14 1.75
C GLY A 87 -3.32 2.70 2.06
N THR A 88 -3.25 1.58 2.76
CA THR A 88 -1.99 0.95 3.14
C THR A 88 -2.15 -0.56 3.00
N THR A 89 -1.18 -1.23 2.39
CA THR A 89 -1.15 -2.69 2.36
C THR A 89 -0.81 -3.26 3.74
N PRO A 90 -1.13 -4.52 4.01
CA PRO A 90 -0.53 -5.24 5.12
C PRO A 90 1.01 -5.17 5.07
N VAL A 91 1.65 -5.45 6.18
CA VAL A 91 3.11 -5.65 6.21
C VAL A 91 3.40 -7.04 5.68
N GLU A 92 4.22 -7.10 4.63
CA GLU A 92 4.65 -8.34 4.01
C GLU A 92 6.09 -8.64 4.37
N THR A 93 6.39 -9.91 4.60
CA THR A 93 7.75 -10.39 4.84
C THR A 93 8.29 -10.99 3.55
N LEU A 94 9.38 -10.43 3.04
CA LEU A 94 10.03 -10.87 1.81
C LEU A 94 11.35 -11.53 2.15
N GLY A 95 11.51 -12.77 1.69
CA GLY A 95 12.78 -13.48 1.74
C GLY A 95 13.77 -12.96 0.67
N PRO A 96 14.99 -13.50 0.66
CA PRO A 96 15.91 -13.29 -0.45
C PRO A 96 15.25 -13.81 -1.74
N ASP A 97 15.38 -13.06 -2.82
CA ASP A 97 14.80 -13.35 -4.13
C ASP A 97 13.26 -13.24 -4.24
N ASP A 98 12.57 -12.93 -3.14
CA ASP A 98 11.14 -12.61 -3.18
C ASP A 98 10.89 -11.21 -3.72
N ALA A 99 9.76 -11.07 -4.42
CA ALA A 99 9.28 -9.78 -4.92
C ALA A 99 7.79 -9.59 -4.63
N LEU A 100 7.46 -8.41 -4.14
CA LEU A 100 6.07 -7.96 -3.95
C LEU A 100 5.74 -6.94 -5.04
N SER A 101 4.69 -7.17 -5.81
CA SER A 101 4.19 -6.20 -6.79
C SER A 101 2.84 -5.65 -6.37
N PHE A 102 2.69 -4.35 -6.51
CA PHE A 102 1.45 -3.63 -6.21
C PHE A 102 1.08 -2.74 -7.39
N ASP A 103 -0.14 -2.89 -7.88
CA ASP A 103 -0.70 -2.07 -8.96
C ASP A 103 -1.72 -1.09 -8.38
N THR A 104 -1.55 0.20 -8.69
CA THR A 104 -2.58 1.18 -8.37
C THR A 104 -3.72 1.06 -9.36
N ASN A 105 -4.94 1.03 -8.85
CA ASN A 105 -6.13 1.07 -9.69
C ASN A 105 -6.62 2.52 -9.80
N GLY A 106 -6.87 2.97 -11.01
CA GLY A 106 -7.52 4.25 -11.25
C GLY A 106 -6.80 5.12 -12.26
N THR A 107 -7.57 6.08 -12.82
CA THR A 107 -7.06 7.17 -13.66
C THR A 107 -6.81 8.40 -12.81
N GLY A 108 -5.84 9.21 -13.21
CA GLY A 108 -5.52 10.46 -12.54
C GLY A 108 -4.19 10.44 -11.81
N ALA A 109 -4.01 11.34 -10.86
CA ALA A 109 -2.75 11.48 -10.14
C ALA A 109 -2.70 10.51 -8.95
N VAL A 110 -1.59 9.77 -8.85
CA VAL A 110 -1.34 8.81 -7.77
C VAL A 110 0.04 9.03 -7.16
N ARG A 111 0.21 8.67 -5.90
CA ARG A 111 1.50 8.63 -5.21
C ARG A 111 1.60 7.36 -4.42
N VAL A 112 2.72 6.68 -4.50
CA VAL A 112 2.98 5.46 -3.73
C VAL A 112 4.26 5.64 -2.93
N MET A 113 4.20 5.28 -1.67
CA MET A 113 5.34 5.23 -0.76
C MET A 113 5.56 3.80 -0.32
N VAL A 114 6.81 3.37 -0.34
CA VAL A 114 7.26 2.09 0.20
C VAL A 114 7.98 2.34 1.51
N GLU A 115 7.61 1.62 2.54
CA GLU A 115 8.25 1.65 3.86
C GLU A 115 8.83 0.26 4.13
N SER A 116 10.10 0.17 4.52
CA SER A 116 10.76 -1.09 4.85
C SER A 116 11.67 -0.96 6.06
N ASN A 117 11.93 -2.09 6.69
CA ASN A 117 12.87 -2.18 7.83
C ASN A 117 14.33 -2.33 7.40
N SER A 118 14.64 -2.36 6.09
CA SER A 118 15.98 -2.62 5.59
C SER A 118 16.42 -1.61 4.53
N PRO A 119 17.61 -1.02 4.64
CA PRO A 119 18.18 -0.16 3.60
C PRO A 119 18.56 -0.93 2.32
N LYS A 120 18.59 -2.26 2.36
CA LYS A 120 18.87 -3.12 1.21
C LYS A 120 17.66 -3.32 0.30
N THR A 121 16.50 -2.80 0.68
CA THR A 121 15.27 -2.86 -0.11
C THR A 121 15.47 -2.18 -1.46
N ARG A 122 15.11 -2.88 -2.53
CA ARG A 122 15.11 -2.32 -3.88
C ARG A 122 13.68 -2.09 -4.34
N VAL A 123 13.42 -0.90 -4.86
CA VAL A 123 12.09 -0.53 -5.34
C VAL A 123 12.17 -0.09 -6.79
N LEU A 124 11.31 -0.67 -7.62
CA LEU A 124 11.14 -0.31 -9.02
C LEU A 124 9.70 0.20 -9.22
N GLY A 125 9.55 1.39 -9.79
CA GLY A 125 8.28 1.93 -10.22
C GLY A 125 8.19 1.96 -11.74
N VAL A 126 7.09 1.49 -12.32
CA VAL A 126 6.82 1.57 -13.75
C VAL A 126 5.36 1.96 -14.01
N ILE A 127 5.13 2.76 -15.04
CA ILE A 127 3.80 2.95 -15.61
C ILE A 127 3.58 1.85 -16.63
N PHE A 128 2.54 1.07 -16.40
CA PHE A 128 2.21 -0.08 -17.23
C PHE A 128 0.84 0.12 -17.88
N ASP A 129 0.78 -0.08 -19.19
CA ASP A 129 -0.46 -0.04 -19.95
C ASP A 129 -1.10 -1.43 -19.98
N THR A 130 -2.28 -1.55 -19.39
CA THR A 130 -2.98 -2.84 -19.23
C THR A 130 -3.55 -3.37 -20.54
N SER A 131 -3.81 -2.51 -21.53
CA SER A 131 -4.37 -2.89 -22.82
C SER A 131 -3.31 -3.46 -23.75
N THR A 132 -2.12 -2.86 -23.76
CA THR A 132 -1.01 -3.28 -24.63
C THR A 132 -0.02 -4.22 -23.96
N GLN A 133 -0.15 -4.41 -22.64
CA GLN A 133 0.76 -5.21 -21.81
C GLN A 133 2.21 -4.70 -21.90
N ARG A 134 2.40 -3.38 -21.98
CA ARG A 134 3.72 -2.76 -22.15
C ARG A 134 4.03 -1.75 -21.02
N ILE A 135 5.31 -1.66 -20.71
CA ILE A 135 5.82 -0.57 -19.88
C ILE A 135 5.85 0.70 -20.73
N VAL A 136 5.17 1.73 -20.24
CA VAL A 136 5.10 3.06 -20.90
C VAL A 136 6.28 3.91 -20.43
N SER A 137 6.59 3.87 -19.14
CA SER A 137 7.63 4.71 -18.53
C SER A 137 8.12 4.08 -17.22
N GLN A 138 9.34 4.41 -16.85
CA GLN A 138 9.87 4.14 -15.50
C GLN A 138 9.64 5.35 -14.60
N VAL A 139 9.36 5.08 -13.34
CA VAL A 139 9.19 6.10 -12.30
C VAL A 139 10.39 6.03 -11.37
N ILE A 140 11.04 7.17 -11.20
CA ILE A 140 12.15 7.28 -10.26
C ILE A 140 11.56 7.28 -8.85
N MET A 141 11.93 6.28 -8.06
CA MET A 141 11.58 6.19 -6.65
C MET A 141 12.65 6.94 -5.86
N ALA A 142 12.31 8.12 -5.37
CA ALA A 142 13.21 8.88 -4.53
C ALA A 142 13.39 8.18 -3.18
N ASN A 143 14.62 7.89 -2.80
CA ASN A 143 14.93 7.40 -1.46
C ASN A 143 14.92 8.59 -0.50
N THR A 144 13.99 8.60 0.43
CA THR A 144 13.96 9.54 1.53
C THR A 144 14.46 8.77 2.76
N GLU A 145 15.78 8.76 2.97
CA GLU A 145 16.31 8.31 4.26
C GLU A 145 15.70 9.22 5.32
N GLY A 146 14.98 8.60 6.26
CA GLY A 146 14.47 9.34 7.41
C GLY A 146 15.65 9.74 8.29
N ASP A 147 15.80 11.04 8.49
CA ASP A 147 16.60 11.62 9.55
C ASP A 147 16.11 11.14 10.93
#